data_75152c1323b3138efb50ef9aa397429e
#
_entry.id   75152c1323b3138efb50ef9aa397429e
#
_cell.length_a   1.000
_cell.length_b   1.000
_cell.length_c   1.000
_cell.angle_alpha   90.00
_cell.angle_beta   90.00
_cell.angle_gamma   90.00
#
_symmetry.space_group_name_H-M   'P 1'
#
loop_
_entity.id
_entity.type
_entity.pdbx_description
1 polymer ?
#
loop_
_entity_poly.entity_id
_entity_poly.type
_entity_poly.pdbx_seq_one_letter_code
_entity_poly.pdbx_strand_id
1 'polypeptide(L)'
;MGRIIAGQPVLFRRSRGYVPRSIALSSPVVPLLACGAHLKNTFCLAQGRDAYLGPHMGDLENLETLAAYQRTVACLQRFVGIEPEIIAHDLHPAYQSTRYALARPETCKIAVQHHHAHVAAVMAEHGLAGPVVGVAYDGTGLGSDGTAWGGEILLADLAHFERLATLRPIPLAGGDLAIQQVWRLALALLDDAFDGAPPLPGLALFKEIPAREIALCRRMIAEKLNTPLAHGAGRYFDALGAIGLAATQSHFEGQVAMRWNFVADAGETGRYDFALDTTGRPWVMDLRPMVRQATMDVVDQRGPAVVSARFHNTLVAATAETLRLVRQQHGKHPVVLSGGCFQNARLTESLLGTLAPDFSVHLPAQVPPGDGGLALGQAVVADAVARLL
;
A
#
# COMPACT_ATOMS: atom_id res chain seq x y z
N MET A 1 -7.86 -17.27 -3.40
CA MET A 1 -6.38 -17.42 -3.44
C MET A 1 -5.82 -16.81 -2.16
N GLY A 2 -4.92 -17.49 -1.48
CA GLY A 2 -4.33 -17.02 -0.23
C GLY A 2 -3.05 -17.77 0.10
N ARG A 3 -2.42 -17.40 1.20
CA ARG A 3 -1.19 -17.97 1.73
C ARG A 3 -1.30 -18.07 3.25
N ILE A 4 -0.55 -18.98 3.87
CA ILE A 4 -0.36 -18.97 5.32
C ILE A 4 0.74 -17.97 5.65
N ILE A 5 0.43 -17.02 6.54
CA ILE A 5 1.36 -16.03 7.08
C ILE A 5 1.17 -16.01 8.58
N ALA A 6 2.25 -16.14 9.34
CA ALA A 6 2.23 -16.25 10.82
C ALA A 6 1.24 -17.31 11.34
N GLY A 7 1.14 -18.45 10.65
CA GLY A 7 0.24 -19.54 11.00
C GLY A 7 -1.24 -19.31 10.68
N GLN A 8 -1.61 -18.17 10.09
CA GLN A 8 -2.97 -17.80 9.75
C GLN A 8 -3.20 -17.72 8.23
N PRO A 9 -4.38 -18.10 7.72
CA PRO A 9 -4.72 -17.93 6.30
C PRO A 9 -4.93 -16.44 5.99
N VAL A 10 -4.13 -15.89 5.08
CA VAL A 10 -4.29 -14.53 4.54
C VAL A 10 -4.79 -14.64 3.10
N LEU A 11 -5.91 -13.98 2.82
CA LEU A 11 -6.51 -13.97 1.49
C LEU A 11 -5.83 -12.90 0.62
N PHE A 12 -5.47 -13.27 -0.61
CA PHE A 12 -5.01 -12.31 -1.63
C PHE A 12 -6.12 -11.91 -2.59
N ARG A 13 -7.06 -12.85 -2.82
CA ARG A 13 -8.28 -12.62 -3.61
C ARG A 13 -9.45 -13.33 -2.95
N ARG A 14 -10.50 -12.58 -2.63
CA ARG A 14 -11.75 -13.09 -2.09
C ARG A 14 -12.75 -13.28 -3.23
N SER A 15 -13.25 -14.49 -3.42
CA SER A 15 -14.19 -14.83 -4.51
C SER A 15 -15.00 -16.07 -4.14
N ARG A 16 -15.07 -17.09 -5.03
CA ARG A 16 -15.86 -18.32 -4.82
C ARG A 16 -15.61 -18.94 -3.45
N GLY A 17 -16.69 -19.34 -2.78
CA GLY A 17 -16.67 -19.90 -1.43
C GLY A 17 -16.72 -18.87 -0.30
N TYR A 18 -16.45 -17.60 -0.61
CA TYR A 18 -16.53 -16.49 0.34
C TYR A 18 -17.67 -15.51 0.00
N VAL A 19 -17.95 -15.31 -1.29
CA VAL A 19 -19.05 -14.47 -1.77
C VAL A 19 -20.27 -15.38 -2.01
N PRO A 20 -21.49 -15.00 -1.56
CA PRO A 20 -21.90 -13.73 -0.96
C PRO A 20 -21.94 -13.71 0.58
N ARG A 21 -21.11 -14.48 1.27
CA ARG A 21 -21.09 -14.48 2.75
C ARG A 21 -20.77 -13.07 3.27
N SER A 22 -21.59 -12.57 4.20
CA SER A 22 -21.35 -11.29 4.87
C SER A 22 -20.16 -11.34 5.83
N ILE A 23 -19.59 -10.17 6.06
CA ILE A 23 -18.65 -9.87 7.15
C ILE A 23 -19.45 -9.14 8.21
N ALA A 24 -19.45 -9.65 9.44
CA ALA A 24 -20.18 -9.04 10.55
C ALA A 24 -19.46 -7.78 11.04
N LEU A 25 -20.17 -6.66 11.12
CA LEU A 25 -19.70 -5.40 11.65
C LEU A 25 -20.05 -5.27 13.14
N SER A 26 -19.17 -4.66 13.91
CA SER A 26 -19.39 -4.39 15.35
C SER A 26 -20.48 -3.37 15.59
N SER A 27 -20.68 -2.43 14.66
CA SER A 27 -21.72 -1.39 14.70
C SER A 27 -22.55 -1.38 13.43
N PRO A 28 -23.86 -1.05 13.51
CA PRO A 28 -24.68 -1.00 12.32
C PRO A 28 -24.33 0.22 11.45
N VAL A 29 -24.39 0.02 10.13
CA VAL A 29 -24.20 1.05 9.11
C VAL A 29 -25.51 1.28 8.34
N VAL A 30 -25.66 2.46 7.75
CA VAL A 30 -26.77 2.76 6.83
C VAL A 30 -26.59 1.98 5.52
N PRO A 31 -27.67 1.80 4.70
CA PRO A 31 -27.53 1.17 3.41
C PRO A 31 -26.53 1.91 2.53
N LEU A 32 -25.47 1.25 2.08
CA LEU A 32 -24.43 1.89 1.28
C LEU A 32 -23.76 0.94 0.28
N LEU A 33 -23.16 1.54 -0.76
CA LEU A 33 -22.27 0.89 -1.71
C LEU A 33 -20.89 1.57 -1.65
N ALA A 34 -19.85 0.79 -1.40
CA ALA A 34 -18.46 1.21 -1.55
C ALA A 34 -17.88 0.61 -2.84
N CYS A 35 -17.33 1.48 -3.70
CA CYS A 35 -16.96 1.11 -5.08
C CYS A 35 -15.55 0.51 -5.22
N GLY A 36 -14.73 0.53 -4.16
CA GLY A 36 -13.38 -0.03 -4.16
C GLY A 36 -12.36 0.77 -4.94
N ALA A 37 -11.19 0.16 -5.19
CA ALA A 37 -10.08 0.75 -5.93
C ALA A 37 -10.21 0.56 -7.46
N HIS A 38 -9.15 0.90 -8.20
CA HIS A 38 -9.07 0.72 -9.64
C HIS A 38 -8.46 -0.63 -10.03
N LEU A 39 -7.35 -1.00 -9.39
CA LEU A 39 -6.67 -2.28 -9.56
C LEU A 39 -7.17 -3.28 -8.52
N LYS A 40 -7.13 -4.57 -8.84
CA LYS A 40 -7.59 -5.68 -7.96
C LYS A 40 -8.96 -5.39 -7.31
N ASN A 41 -9.82 -4.69 -8.04
CA ASN A 41 -11.07 -4.15 -7.54
C ASN A 41 -11.96 -5.22 -6.90
N THR A 42 -12.62 -4.80 -5.82
CA THR A 42 -13.84 -5.36 -5.23
C THR A 42 -14.78 -4.19 -4.93
N PHE A 43 -16.03 -4.49 -4.63
CA PHE A 43 -16.99 -3.52 -4.08
C PHE A 43 -17.60 -4.07 -2.80
N CYS A 44 -18.26 -3.23 -2.00
CA CYS A 44 -18.94 -3.67 -0.80
C CYS A 44 -20.34 -3.06 -0.72
N LEU A 45 -21.35 -3.90 -0.53
CA LEU A 45 -22.69 -3.49 -0.14
C LEU A 45 -22.85 -3.75 1.35
N ALA A 46 -23.29 -2.76 2.11
CA ALA A 46 -23.45 -2.93 3.55
C ALA A 46 -24.77 -2.31 4.03
N GLN A 47 -25.38 -2.95 5.03
CA GLN A 47 -26.58 -2.48 5.73
C GLN A 47 -26.66 -3.14 7.10
N GLY A 48 -27.04 -2.39 8.13
CA GLY A 48 -27.08 -2.91 9.47
C GLY A 48 -25.70 -3.43 9.89
N ARG A 49 -25.63 -4.66 10.36
CA ARG A 49 -24.35 -5.30 10.77
C ARG A 49 -23.74 -6.21 9.70
N ASP A 50 -24.24 -6.19 8.50
CA ASP A 50 -23.80 -7.07 7.40
C ASP A 50 -23.09 -6.28 6.30
N ALA A 51 -21.84 -6.63 6.01
CA ALA A 51 -21.08 -6.12 4.89
C ALA A 51 -20.82 -7.23 3.87
N TYR A 52 -21.32 -7.09 2.66
CA TYR A 52 -21.21 -8.05 1.56
C TYR A 52 -20.14 -7.57 0.60
N LEU A 53 -18.92 -8.07 0.79
CA LEU A 53 -17.83 -7.79 -0.15
C LEU A 53 -18.06 -8.60 -1.44
N GLY A 54 -18.06 -7.90 -2.57
CA GLY A 54 -18.19 -8.50 -3.90
C GLY A 54 -17.00 -9.41 -4.25
N PRO A 55 -17.11 -10.19 -5.35
CA PRO A 55 -16.00 -10.99 -5.81
C PRO A 55 -14.85 -10.12 -6.31
N HIS A 56 -13.65 -10.69 -6.34
CA HIS A 56 -12.51 -10.04 -7.00
C HIS A 56 -12.82 -9.83 -8.48
N MET A 57 -12.90 -8.56 -8.90
CA MET A 57 -13.18 -8.15 -10.28
C MET A 57 -11.92 -8.04 -11.12
N GLY A 58 -10.79 -7.66 -10.49
CA GLY A 58 -9.53 -7.35 -11.17
C GLY A 58 -9.42 -5.88 -11.54
N ASP A 59 -8.68 -5.59 -12.60
CA ASP A 59 -8.34 -4.23 -13.01
C ASP A 59 -9.42 -3.64 -13.91
N LEU A 60 -9.94 -2.48 -13.55
CA LEU A 60 -11.06 -1.83 -14.25
C LEU A 60 -10.62 -1.01 -15.47
N GLU A 61 -9.40 -1.21 -15.95
CA GLU A 61 -8.87 -0.46 -17.12
C GLU A 61 -9.56 -0.81 -18.43
N ASN A 62 -9.99 -2.06 -18.59
CA ASN A 62 -10.66 -2.49 -19.81
C ASN A 62 -12.18 -2.44 -19.70
N LEU A 63 -12.84 -2.24 -20.85
CA LEU A 63 -14.29 -2.06 -20.92
C LEU A 63 -15.05 -3.31 -20.50
N GLU A 64 -14.55 -4.50 -20.78
CA GLU A 64 -15.19 -5.76 -20.44
C GLU A 64 -15.22 -5.97 -18.93
N THR A 65 -14.10 -5.70 -18.24
CA THR A 65 -14.03 -5.81 -16.78
C THR A 65 -14.92 -4.74 -16.12
N LEU A 66 -14.92 -3.51 -16.63
CA LEU A 66 -15.82 -2.46 -16.13
C LEU A 66 -17.30 -2.84 -16.32
N ALA A 67 -17.68 -3.35 -17.48
CA ALA A 67 -19.05 -3.82 -17.72
C ALA A 67 -19.43 -5.02 -16.83
N ALA A 68 -18.48 -5.93 -16.59
CA ALA A 68 -18.67 -7.05 -15.66
C ALA A 68 -18.84 -6.54 -14.21
N TYR A 69 -18.03 -5.57 -13.79
CA TYR A 69 -18.16 -4.90 -12.50
C TYR A 69 -19.56 -4.31 -12.30
N GLN A 70 -20.04 -3.51 -13.24
CA GLN A 70 -21.36 -2.85 -13.19
C GLN A 70 -22.49 -3.90 -13.08
N ARG A 71 -22.44 -4.96 -13.89
CA ARG A 71 -23.43 -6.05 -13.83
C ARG A 71 -23.38 -6.79 -12.50
N THR A 72 -22.17 -7.03 -11.97
CA THR A 72 -21.99 -7.77 -10.70
C THR A 72 -22.49 -6.96 -9.52
N VAL A 73 -22.23 -5.63 -9.48
CA VAL A 73 -22.80 -4.73 -8.48
C VAL A 73 -24.32 -4.80 -8.50
N ALA A 74 -24.94 -4.61 -9.68
CA ALA A 74 -26.40 -4.65 -9.82
C ALA A 74 -27.00 -6.02 -9.46
N CYS A 75 -26.30 -7.11 -9.77
CA CYS A 75 -26.73 -8.47 -9.42
C CYS A 75 -26.68 -8.70 -7.91
N LEU A 76 -25.57 -8.36 -7.26
CA LEU A 76 -25.42 -8.55 -5.82
C LEU A 76 -26.37 -7.63 -5.05
N GLN A 77 -26.57 -6.38 -5.48
CA GLN A 77 -27.51 -5.42 -4.90
C GLN A 77 -28.94 -6.02 -4.87
N ARG A 78 -29.40 -6.56 -5.98
CA ARG A 78 -30.71 -7.24 -6.04
C ARG A 78 -30.75 -8.50 -5.17
N PHE A 79 -29.66 -9.27 -5.14
CA PHE A 79 -29.60 -10.52 -4.38
C PHE A 79 -29.68 -10.29 -2.87
N VAL A 80 -28.97 -9.28 -2.35
CA VAL A 80 -28.97 -8.95 -0.91
C VAL A 80 -30.09 -7.99 -0.51
N GLY A 81 -30.79 -7.38 -1.48
CA GLY A 81 -31.92 -6.46 -1.24
C GLY A 81 -31.51 -5.13 -0.62
N ILE A 82 -30.30 -4.64 -0.89
CA ILE A 82 -29.77 -3.38 -0.34
C ILE A 82 -29.93 -2.27 -1.37
N GLU A 83 -30.68 -1.22 -1.01
CA GLU A 83 -30.80 0.02 -1.79
C GLU A 83 -29.89 1.07 -1.17
N PRO A 84 -28.74 1.41 -1.76
CA PRO A 84 -27.76 2.32 -1.16
C PRO A 84 -28.30 3.73 -1.02
N GLU A 85 -28.10 4.33 0.15
CA GLU A 85 -28.31 5.75 0.43
C GLU A 85 -27.01 6.55 0.26
N ILE A 86 -25.88 5.89 0.51
CA ILE A 86 -24.53 6.47 0.42
C ILE A 86 -23.72 5.68 -0.63
N ILE A 87 -22.96 6.41 -1.44
CA ILE A 87 -21.95 5.85 -2.34
C ILE A 87 -20.56 6.28 -1.86
N ALA A 88 -19.74 5.33 -1.42
CA ALA A 88 -18.35 5.55 -1.07
C ALA A 88 -17.41 5.26 -2.25
N HIS A 89 -16.40 6.09 -2.44
CA HIS A 89 -15.43 5.92 -3.52
C HIS A 89 -14.04 6.41 -3.09
N ASP A 90 -13.01 6.04 -3.86
CA ASP A 90 -11.64 6.51 -3.65
C ASP A 90 -11.50 8.01 -3.97
N LEU A 91 -10.51 8.68 -3.37
CA LEU A 91 -10.17 10.07 -3.68
C LEU A 91 -9.68 10.25 -5.13
N HIS A 92 -9.14 9.19 -5.75
CA HIS A 92 -8.51 9.31 -7.07
C HIS A 92 -9.55 9.53 -8.17
N PRO A 93 -9.57 10.72 -8.83
CA PRO A 93 -10.66 11.08 -9.75
C PRO A 93 -10.64 10.29 -11.06
N ALA A 94 -9.49 9.76 -11.46
CA ALA A 94 -9.35 9.01 -12.69
C ALA A 94 -9.73 7.52 -12.56
N TYR A 95 -9.94 6.99 -11.35
CA TYR A 95 -10.35 5.60 -11.19
C TYR A 95 -11.72 5.35 -11.79
N GLN A 96 -11.87 4.25 -12.53
CA GLN A 96 -13.14 3.88 -13.13
C GLN A 96 -14.22 3.59 -12.06
N SER A 97 -13.82 3.05 -10.91
CA SER A 97 -14.70 2.88 -9.75
C SER A 97 -15.21 4.23 -9.21
N THR A 98 -14.36 5.26 -9.15
CA THR A 98 -14.75 6.63 -8.75
C THR A 98 -15.69 7.24 -9.78
N ARG A 99 -15.39 7.12 -11.08
CA ARG A 99 -16.27 7.63 -12.14
C ARG A 99 -17.65 6.94 -12.12
N TYR A 100 -17.67 5.63 -11.89
CA TYR A 100 -18.90 4.88 -11.69
C TYR A 100 -19.70 5.40 -10.50
N ALA A 101 -19.06 5.60 -9.35
CA ALA A 101 -19.68 6.16 -8.14
C ALA A 101 -20.31 7.54 -8.39
N LEU A 102 -19.56 8.43 -9.04
CA LEU A 102 -20.02 9.79 -9.34
C LEU A 102 -21.16 9.84 -10.35
N ALA A 103 -21.26 8.87 -11.24
CA ALA A 103 -22.35 8.76 -12.22
C ALA A 103 -23.63 8.15 -11.66
N ARG A 104 -23.63 7.59 -10.46
CA ARG A 104 -24.82 7.01 -9.84
C ARG A 104 -25.83 8.09 -9.41
N PRO A 105 -27.15 7.76 -9.35
CA PRO A 105 -28.19 8.73 -9.05
C PRO A 105 -28.24 9.16 -7.56
N GLU A 106 -27.72 8.35 -6.65
CA GLU A 106 -27.72 8.65 -5.22
C GLU A 106 -26.98 9.98 -4.93
N THR A 107 -27.55 10.82 -4.08
CA THR A 107 -27.03 12.18 -3.83
C THR A 107 -25.90 12.23 -2.82
N CYS A 108 -25.88 11.30 -1.84
CA CYS A 108 -24.82 11.25 -0.84
C CYS A 108 -23.62 10.46 -1.38
N LYS A 109 -22.54 11.15 -1.70
CA LYS A 109 -21.29 10.57 -2.19
C LYS A 109 -20.14 10.98 -1.28
N ILE A 110 -19.39 10.00 -0.78
CA ILE A 110 -18.31 10.21 0.17
C ILE A 110 -17.02 9.70 -0.42
N ALA A 111 -16.07 10.61 -0.60
CA ALA A 111 -14.71 10.30 -1.00
C ALA A 111 -13.91 9.83 0.22
N VAL A 112 -13.25 8.68 0.12
CA VAL A 112 -12.49 8.09 1.21
C VAL A 112 -11.01 8.01 0.82
N GLN A 113 -10.14 8.47 1.71
CA GLN A 113 -8.70 8.38 1.49
C GLN A 113 -8.27 6.91 1.48
N HIS A 114 -7.47 6.53 0.48
CA HIS A 114 -7.09 5.15 0.16
C HIS A 114 -6.47 4.41 1.36
N HIS A 115 -5.45 4.99 1.99
CA HIS A 115 -4.72 4.34 3.10
C HIS A 115 -5.51 4.34 4.40
N HIS A 116 -6.39 5.34 4.60
CA HIS A 116 -7.37 5.29 5.68
C HIS A 116 -8.33 4.12 5.49
N ALA A 117 -8.81 3.89 4.27
CA ALA A 117 -9.66 2.73 3.97
C ALA A 117 -8.94 1.39 4.23
N HIS A 118 -7.65 1.28 3.91
CA HIS A 118 -6.86 0.09 4.26
C HIS A 118 -6.84 -0.18 5.76
N VAL A 119 -6.61 0.84 6.58
CA VAL A 119 -6.62 0.74 8.05
C VAL A 119 -8.01 0.41 8.56
N ALA A 120 -9.04 1.12 8.08
CA ALA A 120 -10.42 0.95 8.50
C ALA A 120 -10.99 -0.43 8.13
N ALA A 121 -10.53 -1.07 7.05
CA ALA A 121 -10.93 -2.43 6.71
C ALA A 121 -10.56 -3.43 7.81
N VAL A 122 -9.36 -3.33 8.37
CA VAL A 122 -8.91 -4.19 9.47
C VAL A 122 -9.63 -3.82 10.77
N MET A 123 -9.86 -2.52 11.01
CA MET A 123 -10.67 -2.08 12.15
C MET A 123 -12.06 -2.70 12.13
N ALA A 124 -12.72 -2.71 10.95
CA ALA A 124 -14.04 -3.30 10.77
C ALA A 124 -14.07 -4.81 11.06
N GLU A 125 -13.09 -5.57 10.56
CA GLU A 125 -13.00 -7.01 10.79
C GLU A 125 -12.80 -7.40 12.25
N HIS A 126 -12.03 -6.59 12.99
CA HIS A 126 -11.67 -6.84 14.38
C HIS A 126 -12.54 -6.10 15.38
N GLY A 127 -13.55 -5.33 14.92
CA GLY A 127 -14.43 -4.56 15.78
C GLY A 127 -13.72 -3.48 16.60
N LEU A 128 -12.64 -2.90 16.07
CA LEU A 128 -11.88 -1.84 16.72
C LEU A 128 -12.63 -0.51 16.56
N ALA A 129 -13.13 0.05 17.67
CA ALA A 129 -13.95 1.27 17.66
C ALA A 129 -13.17 2.54 18.00
N GLY A 130 -12.04 2.42 18.69
CA GLY A 130 -11.22 3.56 19.10
C GLY A 130 -10.06 3.82 18.12
N PRO A 131 -9.25 4.86 18.36
CA PRO A 131 -8.12 5.16 17.51
C PRO A 131 -7.09 4.03 17.52
N VAL A 132 -6.54 3.75 16.34
CA VAL A 132 -5.49 2.77 16.09
C VAL A 132 -4.29 3.45 15.44
N VAL A 133 -3.11 2.86 15.56
CA VAL A 133 -1.96 3.24 14.72
C VAL A 133 -1.92 2.29 13.53
N GLY A 134 -2.26 2.79 12.35
CA GLY A 134 -2.24 2.04 11.10
C GLY A 134 -0.90 2.17 10.39
N VAL A 135 -0.27 1.03 10.05
CA VAL A 135 0.83 0.97 9.09
C VAL A 135 0.24 0.55 7.75
N ALA A 136 0.15 1.50 6.82
CA ALA A 136 -0.42 1.30 5.49
C ALA A 136 0.71 1.24 4.44
N TYR A 137 1.24 0.02 4.20
CA TYR A 137 2.32 -0.19 3.23
C TYR A 137 1.77 -0.76 1.92
N ASP A 138 1.82 0.08 0.90
CA ASP A 138 1.29 -0.24 -0.43
C ASP A 138 2.23 0.25 -1.55
N GLY A 139 1.83 -0.02 -2.79
CA GLY A 139 2.50 0.49 -3.98
C GLY A 139 2.21 1.96 -4.21
N THR A 140 0.93 2.32 -4.24
CA THR A 140 0.48 3.68 -4.54
C THR A 140 -0.99 3.87 -4.17
N GLY A 141 -1.34 5.07 -3.75
CA GLY A 141 -2.70 5.58 -3.60
C GLY A 141 -2.64 7.10 -3.50
N LEU A 142 -3.68 7.81 -3.93
CA LEU A 142 -3.68 9.27 -3.91
C LEU A 142 -3.71 9.79 -2.46
N GLY A 143 -2.69 10.57 -2.11
CA GLY A 143 -2.62 11.28 -0.85
C GLY A 143 -3.47 12.54 -0.83
N SER A 144 -3.84 12.98 0.36
CA SER A 144 -4.57 14.25 0.57
C SER A 144 -3.74 15.48 0.23
N ASP A 145 -2.43 15.35 0.12
CA ASP A 145 -1.46 16.38 -0.28
C ASP A 145 -1.12 16.36 -1.78
N GLY A 146 -1.79 15.49 -2.56
CA GLY A 146 -1.57 15.34 -4.00
C GLY A 146 -0.35 14.49 -4.37
N THR A 147 0.40 13.96 -3.39
CA THR A 147 1.48 12.99 -3.64
C THR A 147 0.94 11.56 -3.68
N ALA A 148 1.72 10.62 -4.20
CA ALA A 148 1.37 9.21 -4.12
C ALA A 148 1.84 8.63 -2.77
N TRP A 149 0.91 8.19 -1.94
CA TRP A 149 1.17 7.55 -0.66
C TRP A 149 1.35 6.04 -0.80
N GLY A 150 1.71 5.37 0.32
CA GLY A 150 1.86 3.92 0.42
C GLY A 150 3.01 3.49 1.33
N GLY A 151 3.55 4.42 2.11
CA GLY A 151 4.55 4.13 3.15
C GLY A 151 4.19 4.81 4.47
N GLU A 152 2.89 4.73 4.86
CA GLU A 152 2.31 5.63 5.84
C GLU A 152 2.15 4.99 7.22
N ILE A 153 2.34 5.81 8.25
CA ILE A 153 1.88 5.51 9.62
C ILE A 153 0.83 6.55 9.98
N LEU A 154 -0.38 6.08 10.22
CA LEU A 154 -1.57 6.89 10.48
C LEU A 154 -2.06 6.66 11.91
N LEU A 155 -2.41 7.72 12.64
CA LEU A 155 -3.32 7.61 13.76
C LEU A 155 -4.74 7.78 13.23
N ALA A 156 -5.58 6.77 13.35
CA ALA A 156 -6.88 6.76 12.69
C ALA A 156 -7.99 6.18 13.58
N ASP A 157 -9.18 6.76 13.47
CA ASP A 157 -10.45 6.13 13.78
C ASP A 157 -11.25 5.92 12.48
N LEU A 158 -12.52 5.56 12.57
CA LEU A 158 -13.34 5.32 11.38
C LEU A 158 -13.70 6.60 10.61
N ALA A 159 -13.66 7.77 11.24
CA ALA A 159 -14.05 9.05 10.62
C ALA A 159 -12.85 9.93 10.25
N HIS A 160 -11.78 9.84 11.00
CA HIS A 160 -10.64 10.75 10.90
C HIS A 160 -9.32 10.00 10.88
N PHE A 161 -8.31 10.64 10.31
CA PHE A 161 -6.92 10.17 10.41
C PHE A 161 -5.95 11.35 10.47
N GLU A 162 -4.82 11.11 11.11
CA GLU A 162 -3.64 11.98 11.10
C GLU A 162 -2.45 11.20 10.52
N ARG A 163 -1.73 11.79 9.57
CA ARG A 163 -0.50 11.25 9.00
C ARG A 163 0.67 11.52 9.93
N LEU A 164 1.07 10.53 10.72
CA LEU A 164 2.13 10.68 11.72
C LEU A 164 3.52 10.54 11.13
N ALA A 165 3.72 9.55 10.26
CA ALA A 165 5.00 9.30 9.59
C ALA A 165 4.80 8.74 8.18
N THR A 166 5.85 8.86 7.37
CA THR A 166 5.90 8.37 5.99
C THR A 166 7.32 7.95 5.62
N LEU A 167 7.45 7.13 4.57
CA LEU A 167 8.75 6.90 3.92
C LEU A 167 9.18 8.15 3.14
N ARG A 168 10.50 8.39 3.06
CA ARG A 168 11.07 9.45 2.21
C ARG A 168 10.61 9.26 0.76
N PRO A 169 10.10 10.31 0.09
CA PRO A 169 9.53 10.16 -1.26
C PRO A 169 10.58 9.90 -2.33
N ILE A 170 10.19 9.14 -3.35
CA ILE A 170 10.96 8.88 -4.56
C ILE A 170 10.26 9.61 -5.73
N PRO A 171 10.94 10.43 -6.54
CA PRO A 171 10.35 11.01 -7.74
C PRO A 171 10.13 9.95 -8.82
N LEU A 172 8.92 9.86 -9.36
CA LEU A 172 8.54 8.93 -10.43
C LEU A 172 8.78 9.59 -11.79
N ALA A 173 9.99 9.51 -12.34
CA ALA A 173 10.32 10.11 -13.61
C ALA A 173 9.54 9.47 -14.77
N GLY A 174 8.50 10.14 -15.26
CA GLY A 174 7.55 9.65 -16.26
C GLY A 174 6.25 9.09 -15.67
N GLY A 175 5.97 9.33 -14.37
CA GLY A 175 4.75 8.84 -13.72
C GLY A 175 4.69 7.31 -13.73
N ASP A 176 3.59 6.74 -14.25
CA ASP A 176 3.37 5.28 -14.31
C ASP A 176 4.43 4.52 -15.10
N LEU A 177 5.10 5.19 -16.07
CA LEU A 177 6.21 4.58 -16.80
C LEU A 177 7.36 4.19 -15.87
N ALA A 178 7.60 4.93 -14.77
CA ALA A 178 8.63 4.59 -13.81
C ALA A 178 8.31 3.30 -13.05
N ILE A 179 7.02 2.93 -12.90
CA ILE A 179 6.59 1.69 -12.27
C ILE A 179 6.84 0.48 -13.21
N GLN A 180 6.74 0.68 -14.52
CA GLN A 180 7.05 -0.33 -15.53
C GLN A 180 8.56 -0.43 -15.77
N GLN A 181 9.23 0.71 -15.97
CA GLN A 181 10.68 0.82 -16.15
C GLN A 181 11.36 1.07 -14.80
N VAL A 182 11.45 0.03 -13.99
CA VAL A 182 11.90 0.12 -12.58
C VAL A 182 13.33 0.66 -12.40
N TRP A 183 14.15 0.65 -13.47
CA TRP A 183 15.45 1.31 -13.46
C TRP A 183 15.36 2.83 -13.22
N ARG A 184 14.24 3.47 -13.58
CA ARG A 184 13.99 4.89 -13.32
C ARG A 184 13.82 5.17 -11.83
N LEU A 185 13.10 4.27 -11.13
CA LEU A 185 12.98 4.33 -9.67
C LEU A 185 14.34 4.11 -8.99
N ALA A 186 15.08 3.11 -9.48
CA ALA A 186 16.43 2.83 -8.97
C ALA A 186 17.36 4.04 -9.15
N LEU A 187 17.35 4.68 -10.34
CA LEU A 187 18.15 5.88 -10.59
C LEU A 187 17.78 7.03 -9.64
N ALA A 188 16.47 7.32 -9.50
CA ALA A 188 15.98 8.38 -8.64
C ALA A 188 16.38 8.16 -7.16
N LEU A 189 16.24 6.92 -6.69
CA LEU A 189 16.60 6.52 -5.33
C LEU A 189 18.11 6.62 -5.08
N LEU A 190 18.92 6.20 -6.06
CA LEU A 190 20.38 6.28 -6.01
C LEU A 190 20.86 7.73 -6.05
N ASP A 191 20.34 8.56 -6.95
CA ASP A 191 20.73 9.97 -7.06
C ASP A 191 20.41 10.73 -5.74
N ASP A 192 19.26 10.47 -5.11
CA ASP A 192 18.92 11.04 -3.80
C ASP A 192 19.84 10.53 -2.68
N ALA A 193 20.18 9.25 -2.69
CA ALA A 193 21.00 8.65 -1.63
C ALA A 193 22.50 9.04 -1.72
N PHE A 194 23.01 9.31 -2.92
CA PHE A 194 24.41 9.62 -3.19
C PHE A 194 24.64 11.06 -3.65
N ASP A 195 23.69 11.96 -3.36
CA ASP A 195 23.78 13.39 -3.71
C ASP A 195 24.14 13.63 -5.19
N GLY A 196 23.53 12.82 -6.10
CA GLY A 196 23.71 12.90 -7.55
C GLY A 196 24.94 12.16 -8.11
N ALA A 197 25.76 11.53 -7.27
CA ALA A 197 27.00 10.84 -7.67
C ALA A 197 27.01 9.32 -7.33
N PRO A 198 25.98 8.54 -7.70
CA PRO A 198 25.93 7.12 -7.42
C PRO A 198 26.95 6.32 -8.25
N PRO A 199 27.41 5.14 -7.77
CA PRO A 199 28.39 4.30 -8.46
C PRO A 199 27.75 3.49 -9.62
N LEU A 200 27.06 4.15 -10.58
CA LEU A 200 26.35 3.48 -11.67
C LEU A 200 27.20 2.50 -12.48
N PRO A 201 28.47 2.77 -12.81
CA PRO A 201 29.29 1.84 -13.59
C PRO A 201 29.51 0.49 -12.89
N GLY A 202 29.45 0.43 -11.57
CA GLY A 202 29.55 -0.79 -10.77
C GLY A 202 28.26 -1.63 -10.74
N LEU A 203 27.13 -1.08 -11.20
CA LEU A 203 25.82 -1.73 -11.14
C LEU A 203 25.44 -2.34 -12.48
N ALA A 204 25.22 -3.65 -12.51
CA ALA A 204 24.81 -4.38 -13.71
C ALA A 204 23.53 -3.82 -14.34
N LEU A 205 22.60 -3.31 -13.51
CA LEU A 205 21.34 -2.68 -13.94
C LEU A 205 21.53 -1.59 -15.02
N PHE A 206 22.60 -0.77 -14.89
CA PHE A 206 22.78 0.39 -15.79
C PHE A 206 23.66 0.11 -17.00
N LYS A 207 24.22 -1.10 -17.14
CA LYS A 207 25.10 -1.45 -18.29
C LYS A 207 24.37 -1.38 -19.64
N GLU A 208 23.09 -1.71 -19.66
CA GLU A 208 22.27 -1.74 -20.86
C GLU A 208 21.42 -0.49 -21.07
N ILE A 209 21.39 0.42 -20.08
CA ILE A 209 20.60 1.65 -20.17
C ILE A 209 21.42 2.72 -20.91
N PRO A 210 20.94 3.25 -22.05
CA PRO A 210 21.65 4.29 -22.80
C PRO A 210 21.90 5.53 -21.94
N ALA A 211 23.11 6.08 -22.00
CA ALA A 211 23.47 7.29 -21.23
C ALA A 211 22.53 8.46 -21.46
N ARG A 212 21.99 8.61 -22.70
CA ARG A 212 20.99 9.63 -23.02
C ARG A 212 19.69 9.47 -22.24
N GLU A 213 19.26 8.25 -21.95
CA GLU A 213 18.03 7.99 -21.17
C GLU A 213 18.23 8.29 -19.70
N ILE A 214 19.42 7.95 -19.16
CA ILE A 214 19.82 8.33 -17.79
C ILE A 214 19.84 9.86 -17.67
N ALA A 215 20.46 10.56 -18.61
CA ALA A 215 20.52 12.02 -18.62
C ALA A 215 19.12 12.65 -18.73
N LEU A 216 18.24 12.10 -19.59
CA LEU A 216 16.85 12.54 -19.74
C LEU A 216 16.07 12.36 -18.41
N CYS A 217 16.18 11.19 -17.80
CA CYS A 217 15.52 10.89 -16.53
C CYS A 217 15.94 11.88 -15.43
N ARG A 218 17.25 12.13 -15.28
CA ARG A 218 17.79 13.14 -14.35
C ARG A 218 17.28 14.54 -14.62
N ARG A 219 17.22 14.93 -15.90
CA ARG A 219 16.67 16.21 -16.29
C ARG A 219 15.18 16.34 -15.93
N MET A 220 14.37 15.30 -16.19
CA MET A 220 12.97 15.26 -15.79
C MET A 220 12.80 15.48 -14.29
N ILE A 221 13.63 14.82 -13.47
CA ILE A 221 13.63 14.97 -12.01
C ILE A 221 14.01 16.40 -11.60
N ALA A 222 15.08 16.93 -12.15
CA ALA A 222 15.57 18.28 -11.82
C ALA A 222 14.56 19.37 -12.19
N GLU A 223 13.91 19.24 -13.35
CA GLU A 223 12.92 20.20 -13.87
C GLU A 223 11.49 19.90 -13.37
N LYS A 224 11.29 18.83 -12.57
CA LYS A 224 9.98 18.35 -12.09
C LYS A 224 8.97 18.09 -13.21
N LEU A 225 9.45 17.59 -14.35
CA LEU A 225 8.63 17.29 -15.52
C LEU A 225 8.03 15.89 -15.43
N ASN A 226 6.72 15.78 -15.23
CA ASN A 226 6.02 14.51 -15.07
C ASN A 226 6.74 13.57 -14.07
N THR A 227 7.07 14.11 -12.89
CA THR A 227 7.78 13.42 -11.83
C THR A 227 7.04 13.56 -10.49
N PRO A 228 5.82 12.99 -10.36
CA PRO A 228 5.12 13.00 -9.09
C PRO A 228 5.96 12.32 -8.01
N LEU A 229 5.81 12.77 -6.77
CA LEU A 229 6.49 12.17 -5.62
C LEU A 229 5.69 10.98 -5.10
N ALA A 230 6.38 9.87 -4.79
CA ALA A 230 5.78 8.66 -4.27
C ALA A 230 6.46 8.21 -2.96
N HIS A 231 5.66 8.03 -1.94
CA HIS A 231 6.06 7.54 -0.61
C HIS A 231 5.88 6.01 -0.47
N GLY A 232 5.42 5.33 -1.53
CA GLY A 232 5.02 3.93 -1.46
C GLY A 232 6.14 2.98 -1.06
N ALA A 233 5.90 2.12 -0.07
CA ALA A 233 6.82 1.06 0.32
C ALA A 233 7.11 0.11 -0.87
N GLY A 234 6.10 -0.20 -1.69
CA GLY A 234 6.26 -0.96 -2.92
C GLY A 234 7.27 -0.36 -3.88
N ARG A 235 7.42 0.96 -3.92
CA ARG A 235 8.42 1.65 -4.77
C ARG A 235 9.85 1.40 -4.30
N TYR A 236 10.06 1.27 -2.99
CA TYR A 236 11.35 0.85 -2.44
C TYR A 236 11.67 -0.61 -2.78
N PHE A 237 10.67 -1.50 -2.72
CA PHE A 237 10.79 -2.88 -3.17
C PHE A 237 11.17 -2.98 -4.65
N ASP A 238 10.52 -2.18 -5.51
CA ASP A 238 10.81 -2.15 -6.95
C ASP A 238 12.22 -1.59 -7.22
N ALA A 239 12.60 -0.48 -6.58
CA ALA A 239 13.89 0.17 -6.81
C ALA A 239 15.08 -0.69 -6.31
N LEU A 240 15.02 -1.19 -5.06
CA LEU A 240 16.08 -2.04 -4.50
C LEU A 240 16.09 -3.41 -5.19
N GLY A 241 14.93 -3.95 -5.57
CA GLY A 241 14.83 -5.15 -6.38
C GLY A 241 15.44 -4.97 -7.77
N ALA A 242 15.24 -3.81 -8.40
CA ALA A 242 15.89 -3.49 -9.69
C ALA A 242 17.41 -3.46 -9.56
N ILE A 243 17.95 -2.82 -8.50
CA ILE A 243 19.39 -2.75 -8.24
C ILE A 243 19.97 -4.14 -7.98
N GLY A 244 19.37 -4.91 -7.07
CA GLY A 244 19.91 -6.20 -6.63
C GLY A 244 19.72 -7.35 -7.63
N LEU A 245 18.69 -7.28 -8.48
CA LEU A 245 18.37 -8.31 -9.49
C LEU A 245 18.77 -7.89 -10.92
N ALA A 246 19.33 -6.69 -11.10
CA ALA A 246 19.59 -6.06 -12.40
C ALA A 246 18.35 -6.04 -13.31
N ALA A 247 17.16 -5.83 -12.75
CA ALA A 247 15.91 -5.83 -13.49
C ALA A 247 15.60 -4.43 -14.02
N THR A 248 15.52 -4.28 -15.35
CA THR A 248 15.22 -2.98 -15.97
C THR A 248 13.74 -2.69 -16.07
N GLN A 249 12.89 -3.73 -16.15
CA GLN A 249 11.46 -3.64 -16.37
C GLN A 249 10.66 -4.58 -15.46
N SER A 250 9.43 -4.16 -15.17
CA SER A 250 8.37 -4.97 -14.57
C SER A 250 7.27 -5.16 -15.62
N HIS A 251 6.92 -6.41 -15.93
CA HIS A 251 5.90 -6.76 -16.94
C HIS A 251 4.49 -6.88 -16.37
N PHE A 252 4.39 -6.95 -15.05
CA PHE A 252 3.12 -6.93 -14.32
C PHE A 252 3.35 -6.37 -12.92
N GLU A 253 2.29 -5.89 -12.29
CA GLU A 253 2.33 -5.24 -11.00
C GLU A 253 3.00 -6.09 -9.92
N GLY A 254 4.01 -5.51 -9.24
CA GLY A 254 4.74 -6.15 -8.14
C GLY A 254 5.71 -7.26 -8.55
N GLN A 255 5.97 -7.48 -9.85
CA GLN A 255 6.86 -8.56 -10.31
C GLN A 255 8.25 -8.48 -9.68
N VAL A 256 8.88 -7.31 -9.72
CA VAL A 256 10.23 -7.12 -9.18
C VAL A 256 10.20 -7.20 -7.65
N ALA A 257 9.21 -6.59 -7.01
CA ALA A 257 9.01 -6.68 -5.57
C ALA A 257 8.83 -8.13 -5.07
N MET A 258 8.04 -8.95 -5.79
CA MET A 258 7.88 -10.37 -5.46
C MET A 258 9.18 -11.17 -5.63
N ARG A 259 9.89 -10.97 -6.75
CA ARG A 259 11.19 -11.63 -6.95
C ARG A 259 12.19 -11.23 -5.87
N TRP A 260 12.20 -9.96 -5.48
CA TRP A 260 13.04 -9.43 -4.42
C TRP A 260 12.70 -10.05 -3.05
N ASN A 261 11.43 -10.28 -2.76
CA ASN A 261 11.01 -11.00 -1.57
C ASN A 261 11.46 -12.48 -1.60
N PHE A 262 11.22 -13.18 -2.72
CA PHE A 262 11.50 -14.61 -2.80
C PHE A 262 12.99 -14.96 -2.79
N VAL A 263 13.86 -14.06 -3.22
CA VAL A 263 15.31 -14.30 -3.20
C VAL A 263 15.92 -14.11 -1.82
N ALA A 264 15.23 -13.47 -0.88
CA ALA A 264 15.76 -13.11 0.43
C ALA A 264 16.19 -14.35 1.24
N ASP A 265 17.43 -14.32 1.75
CA ASP A 265 17.97 -15.37 2.63
C ASP A 265 17.18 -15.41 3.95
N ALA A 266 16.63 -16.56 4.27
CA ALA A 266 15.85 -16.77 5.50
C ALA A 266 16.71 -16.69 6.78
N GLY A 267 18.00 -17.03 6.69
CA GLY A 267 18.93 -17.04 7.82
C GLY A 267 19.65 -15.72 8.08
N GLU A 268 19.60 -14.75 7.15
CA GLU A 268 20.27 -13.46 7.33
C GLU A 268 19.51 -12.57 8.33
N THR A 269 20.19 -12.19 9.41
CA THR A 269 19.65 -11.37 10.51
C THR A 269 20.18 -9.94 10.53
N GLY A 270 21.23 -9.66 9.74
CA GLY A 270 21.81 -8.33 9.62
C GLY A 270 20.84 -7.32 9.03
N ARG A 271 21.11 -6.05 9.27
CA ARG A 271 20.36 -4.93 8.69
C ARG A 271 21.29 -3.80 8.31
N TYR A 272 20.79 -2.87 7.53
CA TYR A 272 21.42 -1.60 7.20
C TYR A 272 21.00 -0.50 8.17
N ASP A 273 21.69 0.63 8.10
CA ASP A 273 21.35 1.83 8.86
C ASP A 273 20.18 2.57 8.20
N PHE A 274 19.44 3.30 9.00
CA PHE A 274 18.40 4.24 8.59
C PHE A 274 18.41 5.46 9.51
N ALA A 275 17.67 6.50 9.15
CA ALA A 275 17.45 7.66 10.00
C ALA A 275 15.96 7.98 10.12
N LEU A 276 15.57 8.65 11.19
CA LEU A 276 14.23 9.16 11.39
C LEU A 276 14.31 10.68 11.54
N ASP A 277 13.68 11.40 10.62
CA ASP A 277 13.51 12.86 10.76
C ASP A 277 12.18 13.13 11.45
N THR A 278 12.27 13.57 12.69
CA THR A 278 11.12 13.89 13.55
C THR A 278 10.92 15.40 13.73
N THR A 279 11.63 16.23 12.96
CA THR A 279 11.57 17.70 13.08
C THR A 279 10.29 18.29 12.49
N GLY A 280 9.71 17.61 11.47
CA GLY A 280 8.47 18.01 10.79
C GLY A 280 7.28 17.10 11.08
N ARG A 281 6.16 17.37 10.40
CA ARG A 281 4.98 16.49 10.34
C ARG A 281 4.56 16.35 8.87
N PRO A 282 4.32 15.12 8.37
CA PRO A 282 4.63 13.83 9.04
C PRO A 282 6.14 13.65 9.27
N TRP A 283 6.52 12.79 10.22
CA TRP A 283 7.90 12.33 10.37
C TRP A 283 8.33 11.57 9.12
N VAL A 284 9.63 11.57 8.83
CA VAL A 284 10.15 10.89 7.64
C VAL A 284 11.08 9.76 8.03
N MET A 285 10.74 8.55 7.62
CA MET A 285 11.66 7.40 7.65
C MET A 285 12.64 7.56 6.48
N ASP A 286 13.85 7.97 6.76
CA ASP A 286 14.90 8.19 5.77
C ASP A 286 15.76 6.94 5.59
N LEU A 287 15.56 6.27 4.47
CA LEU A 287 16.25 5.04 4.12
C LEU A 287 17.50 5.25 3.24
N ARG A 288 17.97 6.49 3.03
CA ARG A 288 19.19 6.76 2.24
C ARG A 288 20.42 6.04 2.79
N PRO A 289 20.66 5.95 4.13
CA PRO A 289 21.78 5.14 4.63
C PRO A 289 21.69 3.68 4.17
N MET A 290 20.52 3.06 4.27
CA MET A 290 20.28 1.70 3.77
C MET A 290 20.55 1.61 2.26
N VAL A 291 20.07 2.56 1.47
CA VAL A 291 20.28 2.57 0.00
C VAL A 291 21.77 2.59 -0.33
N ARG A 292 22.56 3.44 0.34
CA ARG A 292 24.02 3.48 0.15
C ARG A 292 24.67 2.16 0.47
N GLN A 293 24.40 1.59 1.64
CA GLN A 293 25.02 0.33 2.09
C GLN A 293 24.60 -0.86 1.20
N ALA A 294 23.33 -0.97 0.87
CA ALA A 294 22.82 -2.00 -0.02
C ALA A 294 23.44 -1.91 -1.43
N THR A 295 23.60 -0.68 -1.95
CA THR A 295 24.26 -0.44 -3.24
C THR A 295 25.71 -0.89 -3.23
N MET A 296 26.46 -0.55 -2.16
CA MET A 296 27.85 -1.00 -2.04
C MET A 296 27.95 -2.50 -1.89
N ASP A 297 27.06 -3.16 -1.14
CA ASP A 297 26.98 -4.62 -1.08
C ASP A 297 26.76 -5.26 -2.47
N VAL A 298 25.95 -4.62 -3.34
CA VAL A 298 25.75 -5.08 -4.72
C VAL A 298 27.01 -4.85 -5.57
N VAL A 299 27.67 -3.71 -5.46
CA VAL A 299 28.95 -3.42 -6.16
C VAL A 299 30.05 -4.41 -5.75
N ASP A 300 30.09 -4.75 -4.46
CA ASP A 300 31.04 -5.72 -3.88
C ASP A 300 30.61 -7.18 -4.15
N GLN A 301 29.61 -7.39 -5.02
CA GLN A 301 29.10 -8.70 -5.43
C GLN A 301 28.55 -9.56 -4.27
N ARG A 302 28.13 -8.95 -3.19
CA ARG A 302 27.36 -9.65 -2.17
C ARG A 302 26.02 -10.10 -2.79
N GLY A 303 25.73 -11.36 -2.71
CA GLY A 303 24.60 -11.97 -3.41
C GLY A 303 23.24 -11.30 -3.09
N PRO A 304 22.31 -11.29 -4.04
CA PRO A 304 21.02 -10.62 -3.89
C PRO A 304 20.18 -11.15 -2.70
N ALA A 305 20.41 -12.40 -2.30
CA ALA A 305 19.72 -13.02 -1.17
C ALA A 305 20.00 -12.29 0.15
N VAL A 306 21.26 -12.00 0.42
CA VAL A 306 21.69 -11.26 1.64
C VAL A 306 21.19 -9.83 1.59
N VAL A 307 21.36 -9.13 0.45
CA VAL A 307 20.96 -7.73 0.31
C VAL A 307 19.45 -7.57 0.48
N SER A 308 18.67 -8.47 -0.12
CA SER A 308 17.21 -8.48 0.04
C SER A 308 16.80 -8.72 1.48
N ALA A 309 17.42 -9.69 2.15
CA ALA A 309 17.11 -9.99 3.55
C ALA A 309 17.38 -8.78 4.46
N ARG A 310 18.55 -8.14 4.31
CA ARG A 310 18.92 -6.94 5.08
C ARG A 310 17.99 -5.76 4.80
N PHE A 311 17.56 -5.58 3.55
CA PHE A 311 16.54 -4.59 3.20
C PHE A 311 15.25 -4.80 3.99
N HIS A 312 14.69 -6.03 4.00
CA HIS A 312 13.49 -6.35 4.75
C HIS A 312 13.69 -6.08 6.26
N ASN A 313 14.81 -6.55 6.82
CA ASN A 313 15.13 -6.37 8.24
C ASN A 313 15.26 -4.88 8.60
N THR A 314 15.80 -4.06 7.70
CA THR A 314 15.92 -2.60 7.89
C THR A 314 14.55 -1.93 7.90
N LEU A 315 13.67 -2.28 6.94
CA LEU A 315 12.32 -1.72 6.89
C LEU A 315 11.52 -2.09 8.15
N VAL A 316 11.64 -3.34 8.62
CA VAL A 316 11.05 -3.79 9.90
C VAL A 316 11.55 -2.96 11.07
N ALA A 317 12.86 -2.75 11.17
CA ALA A 317 13.47 -1.99 12.25
C ALA A 317 13.04 -0.52 12.25
N ALA A 318 13.05 0.12 11.08
CA ALA A 318 12.62 1.52 10.93
C ALA A 318 11.15 1.70 11.32
N THR A 319 10.29 0.79 10.86
CA THR A 319 8.86 0.79 11.22
C THR A 319 8.66 0.62 12.72
N ALA A 320 9.31 -0.37 13.33
CA ALA A 320 9.16 -0.65 14.76
C ALA A 320 9.67 0.51 15.63
N GLU A 321 10.78 1.14 15.26
CA GLU A 321 11.31 2.30 15.98
C GLU A 321 10.36 3.50 15.86
N THR A 322 9.84 3.77 14.67
CA THR A 322 8.84 4.84 14.47
C THR A 322 7.58 4.58 15.30
N LEU A 323 7.07 3.35 15.36
CA LEU A 323 5.90 2.99 16.17
C LEU A 323 6.17 3.17 17.67
N ARG A 324 7.38 2.88 18.16
CA ARG A 324 7.74 3.15 19.57
C ARG A 324 7.74 4.63 19.90
N LEU A 325 8.26 5.47 18.99
CA LEU A 325 8.20 6.93 19.14
C LEU A 325 6.76 7.46 19.09
N VAL A 326 5.94 6.95 18.16
CA VAL A 326 4.50 7.25 18.11
C VAL A 326 3.82 6.92 19.44
N ARG A 327 4.09 5.72 19.99
CA ARG A 327 3.55 5.31 21.30
C ARG A 327 3.97 6.26 22.43
N GLN A 328 5.19 6.77 22.43
CA GLN A 328 5.67 7.73 23.44
C GLN A 328 4.90 9.05 23.36
N GLN A 329 4.55 9.52 22.15
CA GLN A 329 3.84 10.80 21.98
C GLN A 329 2.32 10.69 22.10
N HIS A 330 1.73 9.63 21.52
CA HIS A 330 0.27 9.51 21.36
C HIS A 330 -0.36 8.48 22.30
N GLY A 331 0.46 7.80 23.13
CA GLY A 331 -0.04 6.77 24.03
C GLY A 331 -0.12 5.39 23.38
N LYS A 332 -0.71 4.44 24.11
CA LYS A 332 -0.83 3.05 23.70
C LYS A 332 -2.09 2.85 22.88
N HIS A 333 -1.94 2.55 21.59
CA HIS A 333 -3.02 2.17 20.68
C HIS A 333 -2.76 0.78 20.08
N PRO A 334 -3.79 0.03 19.67
CA PRO A 334 -3.63 -1.14 18.82
C PRO A 334 -2.92 -0.75 17.52
N VAL A 335 -2.08 -1.65 17.00
CA VAL A 335 -1.41 -1.47 15.70
C VAL A 335 -2.13 -2.29 14.65
N VAL A 336 -2.42 -1.66 13.51
CA VAL A 336 -3.04 -2.30 12.35
C VAL A 336 -2.02 -2.31 11.21
N LEU A 337 -1.78 -3.48 10.60
CA LEU A 337 -0.93 -3.61 9.40
C LEU A 337 -1.83 -3.89 8.20
N SER A 338 -1.80 -3.04 7.17
CA SER A 338 -2.60 -3.18 5.95
C SER A 338 -1.89 -2.58 4.74
N GLY A 339 -2.42 -2.85 3.54
CA GLY A 339 -1.80 -2.50 2.25
C GLY A 339 -1.14 -3.69 1.58
N GLY A 340 -0.95 -3.60 0.26
CA GLY A 340 -0.48 -4.70 -0.59
C GLY A 340 0.86 -5.29 -0.21
N CYS A 341 1.75 -4.51 0.42
CA CYS A 341 3.05 -5.00 0.86
C CYS A 341 2.97 -6.06 1.96
N PHE A 342 1.87 -6.14 2.71
CA PHE A 342 1.66 -7.17 3.73
C PHE A 342 1.24 -8.54 3.18
N GLN A 343 1.16 -8.69 1.86
CA GLN A 343 1.19 -10.00 1.19
C GLN A 343 2.58 -10.67 1.25
N ASN A 344 3.63 -9.90 1.54
CA ASN A 344 4.98 -10.38 1.77
C ASN A 344 5.07 -11.02 3.16
N ALA A 345 5.13 -12.37 3.19
CA ALA A 345 5.15 -13.12 4.45
C ALA A 345 6.37 -12.76 5.31
N ARG A 346 7.56 -12.62 4.71
CA ARG A 346 8.78 -12.25 5.44
C ARG A 346 8.61 -10.91 6.17
N LEU A 347 8.14 -9.88 5.45
CA LEU A 347 7.90 -8.56 6.05
C LEU A 347 6.89 -8.66 7.19
N THR A 348 5.77 -9.33 6.93
CA THR A 348 4.64 -9.43 7.88
C THR A 348 5.03 -10.20 9.13
N GLU A 349 5.64 -11.38 8.98
CA GLU A 349 6.05 -12.25 10.10
C GLU A 349 7.16 -11.59 10.94
N SER A 350 8.15 -10.96 10.27
CA SER A 350 9.23 -10.27 10.98
C SER A 350 8.72 -9.06 11.76
N LEU A 351 7.79 -8.28 11.17
CA LEU A 351 7.22 -7.13 11.85
C LEU A 351 6.32 -7.55 13.01
N LEU A 352 5.48 -8.57 12.83
CA LEU A 352 4.68 -9.16 13.91
C LEU A 352 5.57 -9.60 15.08
N GLY A 353 6.60 -10.39 14.82
CA GLY A 353 7.52 -10.86 15.85
C GLY A 353 8.23 -9.72 16.59
N THR A 354 8.60 -8.67 15.86
CA THR A 354 9.27 -7.49 16.43
C THR A 354 8.33 -6.63 17.28
N LEU A 355 7.05 -6.54 16.90
CA LEU A 355 6.07 -5.68 17.58
C LEU A 355 5.33 -6.39 18.73
N ALA A 356 5.18 -7.72 18.66
CA ALA A 356 4.40 -8.50 19.63
C ALA A 356 4.72 -8.23 21.11
N PRO A 357 5.98 -7.99 21.54
CA PRO A 357 6.27 -7.67 22.93
C PRO A 357 5.69 -6.34 23.41
N ASP A 358 5.52 -5.37 22.51
CA ASP A 358 5.19 -3.99 22.84
C ASP A 358 3.75 -3.61 22.48
N PHE A 359 3.14 -4.28 21.47
CA PHE A 359 1.91 -3.85 20.81
C PHE A 359 0.91 -4.98 20.64
N SER A 360 -0.39 -4.66 20.68
CA SER A 360 -1.45 -5.52 20.13
C SER A 360 -1.52 -5.25 18.63
N VAL A 361 -1.17 -6.24 17.80
CA VAL A 361 -1.07 -6.09 16.34
C VAL A 361 -2.21 -6.86 15.67
N HIS A 362 -2.88 -6.21 14.71
CA HIS A 362 -4.00 -6.76 13.94
C HIS A 362 -3.68 -6.78 12.45
N LEU A 363 -3.97 -7.91 11.81
CA LEU A 363 -3.83 -8.15 10.38
C LEU A 363 -5.19 -8.36 9.73
N PRO A 364 -5.34 -8.13 8.41
CA PRO A 364 -6.51 -8.59 7.67
C PRO A 364 -6.71 -10.10 7.80
N ALA A 365 -7.93 -10.53 8.12
CA ALA A 365 -8.29 -11.93 8.34
C ALA A 365 -9.28 -12.46 7.29
N GLN A 366 -10.35 -11.71 7.01
CA GLN A 366 -11.43 -12.12 6.11
C GLN A 366 -11.36 -11.42 4.75
N VAL A 367 -10.64 -10.27 4.68
CA VAL A 367 -10.41 -9.54 3.43
C VAL A 367 -8.93 -9.52 3.06
N PRO A 368 -8.59 -9.31 1.77
CA PRO A 368 -7.20 -9.13 1.36
C PRO A 368 -6.54 -7.90 2.02
N PRO A 369 -5.24 -7.94 2.34
CA PRO A 369 -4.52 -6.77 2.86
C PRO A 369 -4.37 -5.63 1.84
N GLY A 370 -4.32 -5.94 0.54
CA GLY A 370 -4.29 -4.93 -0.54
C GLY A 370 -5.69 -4.49 -0.97
N ASP A 371 -5.80 -3.88 -2.15
CA ASP A 371 -7.01 -3.22 -2.70
C ASP A 371 -8.27 -4.10 -2.71
N GLY A 372 -8.09 -5.42 -2.74
CA GLY A 372 -9.22 -6.35 -2.63
C GLY A 372 -9.98 -6.28 -1.29
N GLY A 373 -9.42 -5.66 -0.26
CA GLY A 373 -10.08 -5.40 1.03
C GLY A 373 -10.60 -3.97 1.18
N LEU A 374 -10.15 -3.06 0.31
CA LEU A 374 -10.36 -1.62 0.44
C LEU A 374 -11.83 -1.22 0.57
N ALA A 375 -12.71 -1.85 -0.21
CA ALA A 375 -14.13 -1.51 -0.23
C ALA A 375 -14.83 -1.72 1.13
N LEU A 376 -14.36 -2.63 1.98
CA LEU A 376 -14.87 -2.77 3.33
C LEU A 376 -14.51 -1.54 4.19
N GLY A 377 -13.28 -1.09 4.10
CA GLY A 377 -12.83 0.13 4.80
C GLY A 377 -13.55 1.38 4.30
N GLN A 378 -13.73 1.51 2.98
CA GLN A 378 -14.52 2.61 2.41
C GLN A 378 -15.94 2.62 2.96
N ALA A 379 -16.57 1.45 3.12
CA ALA A 379 -17.92 1.33 3.64
C ALA A 379 -18.06 1.88 5.07
N VAL A 380 -17.20 1.45 5.97
CA VAL A 380 -17.28 1.87 7.38
C VAL A 380 -16.82 3.31 7.60
N VAL A 381 -15.86 3.80 6.81
CA VAL A 381 -15.45 5.22 6.85
C VAL A 381 -16.59 6.11 6.34
N ALA A 382 -17.22 5.74 5.23
CA ALA A 382 -18.32 6.55 4.67
C ALA A 382 -19.52 6.64 5.61
N ASP A 383 -19.89 5.54 6.29
CA ASP A 383 -20.93 5.58 7.33
C ASP A 383 -20.53 6.51 8.49
N ALA A 384 -19.29 6.38 8.98
CA ALA A 384 -18.81 7.19 10.08
C ALA A 384 -18.77 8.69 9.74
N VAL A 385 -18.30 9.04 8.54
CA VAL A 385 -18.26 10.43 8.05
C VAL A 385 -19.68 10.97 7.84
N ALA A 386 -20.59 10.17 7.25
CA ALA A 386 -21.98 10.61 7.03
C ALA A 386 -22.73 10.94 8.32
N ARG A 387 -22.39 10.29 9.42
CA ARG A 387 -22.98 10.58 10.75
C ARG A 387 -22.50 11.90 11.36
N LEU A 388 -21.46 12.51 10.83
CA LEU A 388 -20.90 13.79 11.28
C LEU A 388 -21.42 14.97 10.44
N LEU A 389 -22.01 14.70 9.27
CA LEU A 389 -22.61 15.68 8.37
C LEU A 389 -24.06 15.98 8.75
#